data_7fcac69183d52412083cd47aa4f626ba
#
_entry.id   7fcac69183d52412083cd47aa4f626ba
#
_cell.length_a   1.000
_cell.length_b   1.000
_cell.length_c   1.000
_cell.angle_alpha   90.00
_cell.angle_beta   90.00
_cell.angle_gamma   90.00
#
_symmetry.space_group_name_H-M   'P 1'
#
loop_
_entity.id
_entity.type
_entity.pdbx_description
1 polymer ?
#
loop_
_entity_poly.entity_id
_entity_poly.type
_entity_poly.pdbx_seq_one_letter_code
_entity_poly.pdbx_strand_id
1 'polypeptide(L)'
;MEQYVIKGGNPLVGEVEIGGAKNAALAIISAAVMTDETVTIENLPNVRDINVLLNAISDIGAKVDRLDAHTVKMNGSFIHNLVVDNEYIRKIRASYYLLGALLGKYKHAEVALPGGCDIGSRPFDLHLKGFRALGATVDIRHGLVVADAKQLKGTHIYLDKVSVGATINIMMAAAMAEGKTTLENAAKEPHVVDAANFLNSMGANIRGAGTDVIRIVGVEKLHKTEYSIIPDQIEAGTFMLAAAATKGDVTVKNVICLLYTSDAAD
;
A
#
# COMPACT_ATOMS: atom_id res chain seq x y z
N MET A 1 -20.30 -8.71 21.97
CA MET A 1 -20.58 -8.81 20.52
C MET A 1 -21.24 -7.49 20.14
N GLU A 2 -20.62 -6.72 19.27
CA GLU A 2 -21.19 -5.46 18.78
C GLU A 2 -22.17 -5.75 17.65
N GLN A 3 -23.30 -5.03 17.60
CA GLN A 3 -24.29 -5.15 16.52
C GLN A 3 -24.78 -3.78 16.13
N TYR A 4 -25.06 -3.60 14.84
CA TYR A 4 -25.69 -2.41 14.32
C TYR A 4 -27.19 -2.59 14.29
N VAL A 5 -27.94 -1.64 14.86
CA VAL A 5 -29.42 -1.57 14.76
C VAL A 5 -29.76 -0.45 13.80
N ILE A 6 -30.28 -0.77 12.61
CA ILE A 6 -30.54 0.18 11.55
C ILE A 6 -32.04 0.27 11.33
N LYS A 7 -32.58 1.51 11.44
CA LYS A 7 -33.95 1.84 11.04
C LYS A 7 -33.91 2.54 9.69
N GLY A 8 -34.19 1.80 8.63
CA GLY A 8 -34.23 2.31 7.26
C GLY A 8 -35.47 3.18 6.93
N GLY A 9 -35.55 3.58 5.68
CA GLY A 9 -36.73 4.30 5.12
C GLY A 9 -36.61 5.82 5.10
N ASN A 10 -35.48 6.38 5.57
CA ASN A 10 -35.22 7.83 5.49
C ASN A 10 -34.23 8.13 4.35
N PRO A 11 -34.49 9.17 3.50
CA PRO A 11 -33.49 9.65 2.56
C PRO A 11 -32.29 10.26 3.32
N LEU A 12 -31.09 10.04 2.81
CA LEU A 12 -29.89 10.69 3.32
C LEU A 12 -29.80 12.09 2.71
N VAL A 13 -29.59 13.10 3.56
CA VAL A 13 -29.45 14.50 3.12
C VAL A 13 -28.30 15.14 3.89
N GLY A 14 -27.42 15.84 3.19
CA GLY A 14 -26.31 16.57 3.81
C GLY A 14 -25.01 16.52 3.02
N GLU A 15 -23.92 16.77 3.72
CA GLU A 15 -22.57 16.80 3.15
C GLU A 15 -21.66 15.81 3.86
N VAL A 16 -20.77 15.18 3.10
CA VAL A 16 -19.71 14.32 3.63
C VAL A 16 -18.38 14.68 2.99
N GLU A 17 -17.34 14.81 3.78
CA GLU A 17 -15.97 15.00 3.31
C GLU A 17 -15.21 13.67 3.35
N ILE A 18 -14.62 13.31 2.21
CA ILE A 18 -13.91 12.04 2.08
C ILE A 18 -12.53 12.12 2.70
N GLY A 19 -12.23 11.17 3.57
CA GLY A 19 -10.93 11.03 4.23
C GLY A 19 -9.88 10.37 3.35
N GLY A 20 -8.69 10.16 3.94
CA GLY A 20 -7.57 9.53 3.24
C GLY A 20 -7.82 8.07 2.87
N ALA A 21 -7.33 7.67 1.69
CA ALA A 21 -7.52 6.33 1.14
C ALA A 21 -6.78 5.27 1.97
N LYS A 22 -7.55 4.36 2.62
CA LYS A 22 -6.99 3.28 3.44
C LYS A 22 -5.97 2.43 2.66
N ASN A 23 -6.28 2.06 1.44
CA ASN A 23 -5.42 1.18 0.64
C ASN A 23 -4.13 1.89 0.19
N ALA A 24 -4.17 3.19 -0.07
CA ALA A 24 -2.99 4.01 -0.33
C ALA A 24 -2.14 4.14 0.94
N ALA A 25 -2.76 4.45 2.07
CA ALA A 25 -2.10 4.60 3.37
C ALA A 25 -1.29 3.35 3.75
N LEU A 26 -1.85 2.15 3.57
CA LEU A 26 -1.16 0.89 3.88
C LEU A 26 0.12 0.71 3.05
N ALA A 27 0.09 1.06 1.77
CA ALA A 27 1.25 1.01 0.89
C ALA A 27 2.29 2.09 1.26
N ILE A 28 1.85 3.32 1.48
CA ILE A 28 2.70 4.48 1.79
C ILE A 28 3.39 4.30 3.15
N ILE A 29 2.68 3.87 4.18
CA ILE A 29 3.26 3.55 5.50
C ILE A 29 4.34 2.46 5.37
N SER A 30 4.08 1.42 4.56
CA SER A 30 5.08 0.38 4.33
C SER A 30 6.29 0.91 3.55
N ALA A 31 6.09 1.79 2.56
CA ALA A 31 7.17 2.40 1.81
C ALA A 31 8.00 3.40 2.65
N ALA A 32 7.40 4.04 3.66
CA ALA A 32 8.07 5.01 4.52
C ALA A 32 9.25 4.42 5.32
N VAL A 33 9.26 3.09 5.55
CA VAL A 33 10.40 2.43 6.22
C VAL A 33 11.64 2.32 5.35
N MET A 34 11.52 2.59 4.05
CA MET A 34 12.62 2.42 3.09
C MET A 34 13.68 3.53 3.18
N THR A 35 13.42 4.63 3.88
CA THR A 35 14.41 5.68 4.14
C THR A 35 14.89 5.68 5.59
N ASP A 36 16.12 6.19 5.82
CA ASP A 36 16.67 6.45 7.14
C ASP A 36 16.37 7.87 7.64
N GLU A 37 15.67 8.64 6.84
CA GLU A 37 15.27 10.00 7.18
C GLU A 37 13.81 10.05 7.65
N THR A 38 13.42 11.11 8.34
CA THR A 38 12.06 11.24 8.86
C THR A 38 11.08 11.63 7.75
N VAL A 39 10.03 10.84 7.62
CA VAL A 39 8.91 11.06 6.69
C VAL A 39 7.70 11.53 7.48
N THR A 40 6.99 12.56 6.99
CA THR A 40 5.69 12.97 7.53
C THR A 40 4.59 12.53 6.57
N ILE A 41 3.59 11.83 7.08
CA ILE A 41 2.44 11.36 6.30
C ILE A 41 1.18 12.00 6.89
N GLU A 42 0.44 12.70 6.03
CA GLU A 42 -0.79 13.42 6.35
C GLU A 42 -2.01 12.76 5.69
N ASN A 43 -3.20 13.19 6.10
CA ASN A 43 -4.49 12.65 5.65
C ASN A 43 -4.60 11.13 5.88
N LEU A 44 -4.04 10.64 6.98
CA LEU A 44 -4.05 9.24 7.34
C LEU A 44 -5.45 8.83 7.86
N PRO A 45 -6.10 7.80 7.32
CA PRO A 45 -7.38 7.37 7.85
C PRO A 45 -7.21 6.71 9.23
N ASN A 46 -8.06 7.11 10.18
CA ASN A 46 -8.03 6.54 11.54
C ASN A 46 -8.82 5.24 11.61
N VAL A 47 -8.26 4.17 11.06
CA VAL A 47 -8.87 2.84 11.02
C VAL A 47 -7.96 1.78 11.63
N ARG A 48 -8.55 0.66 12.04
CA ARG A 48 -7.84 -0.43 12.74
C ARG A 48 -6.62 -0.94 11.99
N ASP A 49 -6.75 -1.18 10.68
CA ASP A 49 -5.67 -1.75 9.85
C ASP A 49 -4.42 -0.87 9.87
N ILE A 50 -4.60 0.45 9.83
CA ILE A 50 -3.52 1.44 9.90
C ILE A 50 -2.82 1.37 11.25
N ASN A 51 -3.59 1.33 12.34
CA ASN A 51 -3.03 1.25 13.69
C ASN A 51 -2.23 -0.05 13.91
N VAL A 52 -2.74 -1.16 13.39
CA VAL A 52 -2.04 -2.46 13.46
C VAL A 52 -0.73 -2.41 12.67
N LEU A 53 -0.73 -1.84 11.47
CA LEU A 53 0.48 -1.73 10.65
C LEU A 53 1.52 -0.81 11.28
N LEU A 54 1.12 0.34 11.81
CA LEU A 54 2.03 1.27 12.52
C LEU A 54 2.66 0.62 13.74
N ASN A 55 1.88 -0.14 14.53
CA ASN A 55 2.40 -0.89 15.67
C ASN A 55 3.42 -1.95 15.23
N ALA A 56 3.11 -2.73 14.18
CA ALA A 56 4.03 -3.73 13.65
C ALA A 56 5.36 -3.12 13.16
N ILE A 57 5.29 -1.95 12.55
CA ILE A 57 6.46 -1.20 12.10
C ILE A 57 7.27 -0.67 13.30
N SER A 58 6.60 -0.24 14.35
CA SER A 58 7.24 0.14 15.62
C SER A 58 7.92 -1.06 16.29
N ASP A 59 7.27 -2.24 16.30
CA ASP A 59 7.80 -3.47 16.88
C ASP A 59 9.10 -3.95 16.22
N ILE A 60 9.27 -3.71 14.93
CA ILE A 60 10.53 -4.02 14.21
C ILE A 60 11.61 -2.96 14.41
N GLY A 61 11.31 -1.88 15.14
CA GLY A 61 12.27 -0.87 15.58
C GLY A 61 12.17 0.48 14.89
N ALA A 62 11.25 0.70 13.94
CA ALA A 62 11.07 2.04 13.38
C ALA A 62 10.51 3.00 14.44
N LYS A 63 10.95 4.24 14.40
CA LYS A 63 10.34 5.29 15.21
C LYS A 63 9.05 5.76 14.56
N VAL A 64 7.96 5.72 15.31
CA VAL A 64 6.62 6.13 14.87
C VAL A 64 6.05 7.12 15.86
N ASP A 65 5.95 8.38 15.48
CA ASP A 65 5.43 9.47 16.30
C ASP A 65 4.09 9.95 15.71
N ARG A 66 2.98 9.69 16.38
CA ARG A 66 1.66 10.20 15.98
C ARG A 66 1.52 11.64 16.45
N LEU A 67 1.32 12.57 15.51
CA LEU A 67 1.13 13.97 15.82
C LEU A 67 -0.34 14.29 16.16
N ASP A 68 -1.26 13.66 15.41
CA ASP A 68 -2.71 13.75 15.61
C ASP A 68 -3.42 12.50 15.06
N ALA A 69 -4.73 12.55 14.90
CA ALA A 69 -5.53 11.43 14.39
C ALA A 69 -5.21 11.07 12.93
N HIS A 70 -4.67 12.02 12.15
CA HIS A 70 -4.50 11.93 10.70
C HIS A 70 -3.08 12.19 10.22
N THR A 71 -2.13 12.40 11.14
CA THR A 71 -0.73 12.71 10.82
C THR A 71 0.23 11.87 11.63
N VAL A 72 1.22 11.28 10.96
CA VAL A 72 2.27 10.48 11.58
C VAL A 72 3.64 10.87 11.05
N LYS A 73 4.65 10.90 11.94
CA LYS A 73 6.07 10.94 11.55
C LYS A 73 6.68 9.57 11.73
N MET A 74 7.44 9.14 10.72
CA MET A 74 8.09 7.83 10.73
C MET A 74 9.56 7.96 10.38
N ASN A 75 10.40 7.12 11.01
CA ASN A 75 11.81 7.05 10.70
C ASN A 75 12.28 5.58 10.75
N GLY A 76 12.76 5.08 9.62
CA GLY A 76 13.16 3.69 9.45
C GLY A 76 14.63 3.39 9.78
N SER A 77 15.41 4.38 10.29
CA SER A 77 16.85 4.18 10.58
C SER A 77 17.13 3.24 11.76
N PHE A 78 16.14 3.04 12.63
CA PHE A 78 16.28 2.23 13.83
C PHE A 78 15.76 0.79 13.67
N ILE A 79 15.30 0.42 12.48
CA ILE A 79 14.85 -0.95 12.21
C ILE A 79 16.03 -1.91 12.41
N HIS A 80 15.85 -2.85 13.32
CA HIS A 80 16.87 -3.84 13.71
C HIS A 80 16.35 -5.28 13.64
N ASN A 81 15.03 -5.47 13.45
CA ASN A 81 14.41 -6.76 13.26
C ASN A 81 13.72 -6.79 11.88
N LEU A 82 14.05 -7.76 11.06
CA LEU A 82 13.47 -7.95 9.72
C LEU A 82 12.43 -9.06 9.69
N VAL A 83 12.03 -9.58 10.87
CA VAL A 83 10.96 -10.56 11.03
C VAL A 83 9.69 -9.85 11.49
N VAL A 84 8.71 -9.82 10.62
CA VAL A 84 7.39 -9.21 10.87
C VAL A 84 6.39 -10.31 11.13
N ASP A 85 6.30 -10.74 12.38
CA ASP A 85 5.42 -11.82 12.81
C ASP A 85 4.82 -11.55 14.20
N ASN A 86 3.58 -11.09 14.23
CA ASN A 86 2.79 -11.02 15.45
C ASN A 86 1.32 -11.40 15.16
N GLU A 87 0.55 -11.67 16.20
CA GLU A 87 -0.84 -12.12 16.04
C GLU A 87 -1.76 -11.11 15.34
N TYR A 88 -1.44 -9.81 15.41
CA TYR A 88 -2.22 -8.74 14.80
C TYR A 88 -1.90 -8.64 13.31
N ILE A 89 -0.60 -8.71 12.96
CA ILE A 89 -0.15 -8.60 11.58
C ILE A 89 -0.66 -9.77 10.73
N ARG A 90 -0.81 -10.95 11.31
CA ARG A 90 -1.41 -12.12 10.66
C ARG A 90 -2.89 -11.91 10.30
N LYS A 91 -3.58 -10.96 10.95
CA LYS A 91 -4.99 -10.63 10.73
C LYS A 91 -5.20 -9.57 9.65
N ILE A 92 -4.16 -8.84 9.26
CA ILE A 92 -4.24 -7.84 8.20
C ILE A 92 -3.50 -8.30 6.96
N ARG A 93 -4.18 -8.17 5.81
CA ARG A 93 -3.59 -8.62 4.55
C ARG A 93 -2.45 -7.71 4.07
N ALA A 94 -2.49 -6.43 4.40
CA ALA A 94 -1.53 -5.44 3.94
C ALA A 94 -0.11 -5.62 4.52
N SER A 95 0.08 -6.52 5.49
CA SER A 95 1.39 -6.87 6.04
C SER A 95 2.42 -7.26 4.97
N TYR A 96 1.96 -7.84 3.87
CA TYR A 96 2.84 -8.25 2.78
C TYR A 96 3.54 -7.08 2.07
N TYR A 97 3.06 -5.84 2.18
CA TYR A 97 3.77 -4.68 1.63
C TYR A 97 5.13 -4.47 2.29
N LEU A 98 5.26 -4.83 3.56
CA LEU A 98 6.55 -4.78 4.26
C LEU A 98 7.58 -5.72 3.64
N LEU A 99 7.14 -6.80 2.97
CA LEU A 99 8.07 -7.71 2.30
C LEU A 99 8.85 -7.00 1.18
N GLY A 100 8.16 -6.26 0.30
CA GLY A 100 8.81 -5.49 -0.76
C GLY A 100 9.64 -4.33 -0.25
N ALA A 101 9.15 -3.62 0.77
CA ALA A 101 9.85 -2.48 1.37
C ALA A 101 11.16 -2.92 2.06
N LEU A 102 11.10 -3.95 2.92
CA LEU A 102 12.27 -4.46 3.64
C LEU A 102 13.26 -5.14 2.68
N LEU A 103 12.77 -5.95 1.73
CA LEU A 103 13.61 -6.57 0.72
C LEU A 103 14.33 -5.51 -0.13
N GLY A 104 13.64 -4.44 -0.53
CA GLY A 104 14.23 -3.32 -1.27
C GLY A 104 15.36 -2.65 -0.50
N LYS A 105 15.15 -2.35 0.78
CA LYS A 105 16.14 -1.64 1.61
C LYS A 105 17.24 -2.55 2.13
N TYR A 106 16.87 -3.67 2.76
CA TYR A 106 17.81 -4.51 3.53
C TYR A 106 18.28 -5.75 2.78
N LYS A 107 17.70 -6.06 1.61
CA LYS A 107 17.93 -7.28 0.83
C LYS A 107 17.53 -8.57 1.56
N HIS A 108 16.84 -8.43 2.68
CA HIS A 108 16.28 -9.49 3.49
C HIS A 108 14.92 -9.07 4.08
N ALA A 109 13.98 -9.99 4.13
CA ALA A 109 12.71 -9.79 4.83
C ALA A 109 12.07 -11.14 5.19
N GLU A 110 11.50 -11.23 6.38
CA GLU A 110 10.64 -12.33 6.80
C GLU A 110 9.29 -11.77 7.24
N VAL A 111 8.23 -12.11 6.54
CA VAL A 111 6.89 -11.57 6.82
C VAL A 111 5.90 -12.71 6.94
N ALA A 112 5.08 -12.68 7.98
CA ALA A 112 4.03 -13.68 8.17
C ALA A 112 3.10 -13.71 6.95
N LEU A 113 2.74 -14.93 6.53
CA LEU A 113 1.76 -15.11 5.46
C LEU A 113 0.50 -14.32 5.79
N PRO A 114 0.01 -13.52 4.85
CA PRO A 114 -1.13 -12.66 5.11
C PRO A 114 -2.38 -13.49 5.40
N GLY A 115 -2.97 -13.22 6.55
CA GLY A 115 -4.33 -13.64 6.87
C GLY A 115 -5.37 -12.67 6.32
N GLY A 116 -6.54 -12.67 6.88
CA GLY A 116 -7.61 -11.69 6.65
C GLY A 116 -8.57 -12.06 5.53
N CYS A 117 -9.37 -11.14 5.15
CA CYS A 117 -10.60 -11.15 4.34
C CYS A 117 -10.84 -12.38 3.45
N ASP A 118 -11.91 -13.12 3.74
CA ASP A 118 -12.31 -14.35 3.05
C ASP A 118 -13.03 -14.07 1.70
N ILE A 119 -12.56 -13.05 0.98
CA ILE A 119 -13.09 -12.63 -0.33
C ILE A 119 -12.34 -13.37 -1.44
N GLY A 120 -12.44 -14.70 -1.47
CA GLY A 120 -11.89 -15.54 -2.52
C GLY A 120 -10.36 -15.70 -2.52
N SER A 121 -9.88 -16.65 -3.33
CA SER A 121 -8.45 -16.93 -3.51
C SER A 121 -7.76 -15.73 -4.20
N ARG A 122 -6.82 -15.12 -3.51
CA ARG A 122 -5.94 -14.09 -4.08
C ARG A 122 -4.52 -14.63 -4.07
N PRO A 123 -4.02 -15.07 -5.22
CA PRO A 123 -2.72 -15.71 -5.31
C PRO A 123 -1.60 -14.76 -4.87
N PHE A 124 -0.75 -15.24 -3.97
CA PHE A 124 0.44 -14.53 -3.52
C PHE A 124 1.66 -14.79 -4.41
N ASP A 125 1.54 -15.76 -5.30
CA ASP A 125 2.55 -16.22 -6.26
C ASP A 125 3.10 -15.10 -7.16
N LEU A 126 2.27 -14.12 -7.53
CA LEU A 126 2.70 -12.97 -8.34
C LEU A 126 3.73 -12.09 -7.61
N HIS A 127 3.62 -11.94 -6.29
CA HIS A 127 4.63 -11.25 -5.49
C HIS A 127 5.95 -12.00 -5.51
N LEU A 128 5.90 -13.32 -5.28
CA LEU A 128 7.08 -14.19 -5.27
C LEU A 128 7.74 -14.23 -6.65
N LYS A 129 6.93 -14.28 -7.72
CA LYS A 129 7.41 -14.21 -9.11
C LYS A 129 8.22 -12.94 -9.35
N GLY A 130 7.69 -11.79 -8.94
CA GLY A 130 8.36 -10.51 -9.10
C GLY A 130 9.68 -10.42 -8.33
N PHE A 131 9.71 -10.85 -7.07
CA PHE A 131 10.93 -10.85 -6.28
C PHE A 131 12.00 -11.79 -6.82
N ARG A 132 11.61 -13.00 -7.27
CA ARG A 132 12.53 -13.93 -7.92
C ARG A 132 13.09 -13.36 -9.22
N ALA A 133 12.28 -12.67 -10.01
CA ALA A 133 12.72 -12.00 -11.22
C ALA A 133 13.75 -10.89 -10.93
N LEU A 134 13.61 -10.17 -9.81
CA LEU A 134 14.59 -9.20 -9.33
C LEU A 134 15.86 -9.85 -8.74
N GLY A 135 15.94 -11.19 -8.68
CA GLY A 135 17.11 -11.93 -8.20
C GLY A 135 17.06 -12.35 -6.76
N ALA A 136 15.92 -12.23 -6.08
CA ALA A 136 15.77 -12.73 -4.72
C ALA A 136 15.47 -14.24 -4.69
N THR A 137 15.98 -14.93 -3.69
CA THR A 137 15.51 -16.25 -3.28
C THR A 137 14.29 -16.06 -2.38
N VAL A 138 13.20 -16.75 -2.67
CA VAL A 138 11.97 -16.63 -1.89
C VAL A 138 11.42 -17.99 -1.56
N ASP A 139 11.27 -18.26 -0.25
CA ASP A 139 10.76 -19.50 0.32
C ASP A 139 9.60 -19.21 1.30
N ILE A 140 8.82 -20.24 1.58
CA ILE A 140 7.82 -20.20 2.67
C ILE A 140 8.28 -21.18 3.75
N ARG A 141 8.58 -20.65 4.95
CA ARG A 141 9.07 -21.44 6.09
C ARG A 141 8.28 -21.10 7.34
N HIS A 142 7.72 -22.09 8.01
CA HIS A 142 6.99 -21.91 9.27
C HIS A 142 5.87 -20.85 9.23
N GLY A 143 5.21 -20.68 8.06
CA GLY A 143 4.16 -19.69 7.89
C GLY A 143 4.69 -18.25 7.65
N LEU A 144 6.00 -18.10 7.40
CA LEU A 144 6.64 -16.85 6.99
C LEU A 144 7.04 -16.94 5.52
N VAL A 145 6.90 -15.86 4.80
CA VAL A 145 7.58 -15.64 3.52
C VAL A 145 8.96 -15.07 3.83
N VAL A 146 9.99 -15.81 3.47
CA VAL A 146 11.39 -15.43 3.64
C VAL A 146 11.96 -15.05 2.29
N ALA A 147 12.41 -13.83 2.14
CA ALA A 147 12.99 -13.31 0.92
C ALA A 147 14.40 -12.79 1.17
N ASP A 148 15.36 -13.29 0.40
CA ASP A 148 16.79 -12.96 0.51
C ASP A 148 17.36 -12.59 -0.86
N ALA A 149 18.22 -11.59 -0.91
CA ALA A 149 18.99 -11.25 -2.08
C ALA A 149 20.38 -10.72 -1.70
N LYS A 150 21.42 -11.16 -2.40
CA LYS A 150 22.71 -10.47 -2.30
C LYS A 150 22.64 -9.07 -2.92
N GLN A 151 21.90 -8.96 -4.01
CA GLN A 151 21.66 -7.74 -4.76
C GLN A 151 20.39 -7.90 -5.57
N LEU A 152 19.52 -6.90 -5.56
CA LEU A 152 18.38 -6.85 -6.46
C LEU A 152 18.81 -6.21 -7.78
N LYS A 153 18.40 -6.80 -8.89
CA LYS A 153 18.70 -6.31 -10.25
C LYS A 153 17.44 -6.06 -11.03
N GLY A 154 17.40 -4.89 -11.63
CA GLY A 154 16.31 -4.50 -12.50
C GLY A 154 16.18 -5.45 -13.71
N THR A 155 14.94 -5.76 -14.07
CA THR A 155 14.61 -6.72 -15.13
C THR A 155 13.25 -6.41 -15.73
N HIS A 156 12.87 -7.18 -16.74
CA HIS A 156 11.53 -7.16 -17.31
C HIS A 156 10.64 -8.17 -16.56
N ILE A 157 9.49 -7.70 -16.05
CA ILE A 157 8.52 -8.51 -15.30
C ILE A 157 7.14 -8.34 -15.94
N TYR A 158 6.55 -9.45 -16.38
CA TYR A 158 5.17 -9.50 -16.83
C TYR A 158 4.30 -10.18 -15.77
N LEU A 159 3.21 -9.52 -15.35
CA LEU A 159 2.23 -10.10 -14.45
C LEU A 159 1.16 -10.86 -15.23
N ASP A 160 1.01 -12.15 -14.97
CA ASP A 160 0.03 -13.00 -15.66
C ASP A 160 -1.42 -12.56 -15.42
N LYS A 161 -1.63 -11.86 -14.32
CA LYS A 161 -2.91 -11.21 -13.95
C LYS A 161 -2.62 -9.84 -13.33
N VAL A 162 -3.48 -8.88 -13.60
CA VAL A 162 -3.42 -7.57 -12.92
C VAL A 162 -3.59 -7.78 -11.41
N SER A 163 -2.66 -7.26 -10.64
CA SER A 163 -2.64 -7.37 -9.18
C SER A 163 -2.09 -6.11 -8.55
N VAL A 164 -2.93 -5.38 -7.84
CA VAL A 164 -2.55 -4.18 -7.08
C VAL A 164 -1.43 -4.48 -6.10
N GLY A 165 -1.63 -5.51 -5.28
CA GLY A 165 -0.67 -5.87 -4.26
C GLY A 165 0.70 -6.24 -4.83
N ALA A 166 0.75 -7.07 -5.88
CA ALA A 166 2.00 -7.44 -6.53
C ALA A 166 2.66 -6.23 -7.21
N THR A 167 1.88 -5.39 -7.89
CA THR A 167 2.40 -4.17 -8.55
C THR A 167 3.11 -3.27 -7.54
N ILE A 168 2.46 -2.92 -6.42
CA ILE A 168 3.04 -2.03 -5.40
C ILE A 168 4.26 -2.68 -4.73
N ASN A 169 4.16 -3.96 -4.40
CA ASN A 169 5.22 -4.67 -3.68
C ASN A 169 6.49 -4.83 -4.53
N ILE A 170 6.32 -5.18 -5.80
CA ILE A 170 7.43 -5.25 -6.77
C ILE A 170 8.01 -3.85 -7.00
N MET A 171 7.16 -2.83 -7.12
CA MET A 171 7.57 -1.44 -7.31
C MET A 171 8.46 -0.96 -6.17
N MET A 172 8.11 -1.24 -4.90
CA MET A 172 8.95 -0.92 -3.74
C MET A 172 10.31 -1.63 -3.82
N ALA A 173 10.34 -2.94 -4.04
CA ALA A 173 11.60 -3.68 -4.14
C ALA A 173 12.47 -3.18 -5.31
N ALA A 174 11.87 -2.89 -6.46
CA ALA A 174 12.55 -2.41 -7.66
C ALA A 174 13.06 -0.96 -7.52
N ALA A 175 12.44 -0.13 -6.66
CA ALA A 175 12.88 1.24 -6.44
C ALA A 175 14.33 1.35 -5.91
N MET A 176 14.85 0.30 -5.28
CA MET A 176 16.23 0.20 -4.78
C MET A 176 17.01 -0.96 -5.42
N ALA A 177 16.58 -1.48 -6.55
CA ALA A 177 17.31 -2.49 -7.33
C ALA A 177 18.30 -1.82 -8.29
N GLU A 178 19.42 -2.46 -8.56
CA GLU A 178 20.40 -1.96 -9.52
C GLU A 178 19.83 -2.00 -10.95
N GLY A 179 19.93 -0.89 -11.67
CA GLY A 179 19.52 -0.80 -13.06
C GLY A 179 18.04 -0.46 -13.26
N LYS A 180 17.43 -0.99 -14.32
CA LYS A 180 16.08 -0.64 -14.76
C LYS A 180 15.14 -1.83 -14.70
N THR A 181 13.99 -1.64 -14.07
CA THR A 181 12.87 -2.60 -14.08
C THR A 181 11.75 -2.07 -14.99
N THR A 182 11.21 -2.96 -15.82
CA THR A 182 9.95 -2.73 -16.54
C THR A 182 8.93 -3.73 -16.05
N LEU A 183 7.85 -3.24 -15.47
CA LEU A 183 6.74 -4.04 -14.97
C LEU A 183 5.55 -3.87 -15.91
N GLU A 184 5.14 -4.94 -16.58
CA GLU A 184 4.03 -4.97 -17.52
C GLU A 184 2.81 -5.68 -16.96
N ASN A 185 1.64 -5.34 -17.49
CA ASN A 185 0.33 -5.73 -17.00
C ASN A 185 0.12 -5.28 -15.54
N ALA A 186 0.64 -4.10 -15.21
CA ALA A 186 0.55 -3.48 -13.90
C ALA A 186 -0.89 -3.01 -13.59
N ALA A 187 -1.21 -2.97 -12.32
CA ALA A 187 -2.46 -2.37 -11.82
C ALA A 187 -2.44 -0.85 -11.99
N LYS A 188 -3.60 -0.26 -12.27
CA LYS A 188 -3.74 1.17 -12.67
C LYS A 188 -4.45 2.02 -11.61
N GLU A 189 -4.92 1.41 -10.54
CA GLU A 189 -5.73 2.03 -9.50
C GLU A 189 -5.02 3.24 -8.87
N PRO A 190 -5.76 4.27 -8.42
CA PRO A 190 -5.20 5.50 -7.86
C PRO A 190 -4.23 5.28 -6.72
N HIS A 191 -4.46 4.29 -5.86
CA HIS A 191 -3.54 3.99 -4.78
C HIS A 191 -2.21 3.37 -5.24
N VAL A 192 -2.14 2.81 -6.45
CA VAL A 192 -0.87 2.42 -7.11
C VAL A 192 -0.11 3.67 -7.55
N VAL A 193 -0.84 4.63 -8.15
CA VAL A 193 -0.28 5.93 -8.57
C VAL A 193 0.22 6.70 -7.36
N ASP A 194 -0.57 6.71 -6.28
CA ASP A 194 -0.23 7.42 -5.04
C ASP A 194 1.02 6.84 -4.38
N ALA A 195 1.14 5.50 -4.32
CA ALA A 195 2.35 4.83 -3.84
C ALA A 195 3.59 5.18 -4.69
N ALA A 196 3.44 5.26 -6.02
CA ALA A 196 4.51 5.67 -6.92
C ALA A 196 4.91 7.14 -6.71
N ASN A 197 3.92 8.03 -6.54
CA ASN A 197 4.15 9.45 -6.27
C ASN A 197 4.86 9.65 -4.93
N PHE A 198 4.45 8.92 -3.90
CA PHE A 198 5.12 8.92 -2.61
C PHE A 198 6.57 8.47 -2.71
N LEU A 199 6.86 7.34 -3.38
CA LEU A 199 8.23 6.88 -3.61
C LEU A 199 9.05 7.91 -4.40
N ASN A 200 8.46 8.52 -5.43
CA ASN A 200 9.11 9.57 -6.21
C ASN A 200 9.39 10.84 -5.37
N SER A 201 8.49 11.20 -4.44
CA SER A 201 8.74 12.32 -3.52
C SER A 201 9.91 12.04 -2.57
N MET A 202 10.21 10.75 -2.30
CA MET A 202 11.42 10.33 -1.58
C MET A 202 12.66 10.21 -2.47
N GLY A 203 12.57 10.50 -3.76
CA GLY A 203 13.71 10.46 -4.69
C GLY A 203 13.80 9.20 -5.56
N ALA A 204 12.79 8.32 -5.56
CA ALA A 204 12.72 7.22 -6.52
C ALA A 204 12.51 7.74 -7.95
N ASN A 205 12.77 6.89 -8.94
CA ASN A 205 12.54 7.20 -10.35
C ASN A 205 11.57 6.19 -10.95
N ILE A 206 10.28 6.47 -10.78
CA ILE A 206 9.17 5.63 -11.22
C ILE A 206 8.32 6.40 -12.21
N ARG A 207 8.04 5.81 -13.38
CA ARG A 207 7.24 6.40 -14.46
C ARG A 207 6.22 5.41 -14.98
N GLY A 208 5.07 5.91 -15.43
CA GLY A 208 4.01 5.10 -16.03
C GLY A 208 3.05 4.48 -15.01
N ALA A 209 3.12 4.83 -13.71
CA ALA A 209 2.06 4.47 -12.76
C ALA A 209 0.71 5.00 -13.23
N GLY A 210 -0.35 4.20 -13.13
CA GLY A 210 -1.67 4.48 -13.71
C GLY A 210 -1.84 3.96 -15.15
N THR A 211 -0.78 3.40 -15.74
CA THR A 211 -0.84 2.67 -17.01
C THR A 211 -0.51 1.19 -16.79
N ASP A 212 -0.60 0.38 -17.83
CA ASP A 212 -0.26 -1.04 -17.79
C ASP A 212 1.25 -1.32 -17.77
N VAL A 213 2.09 -0.28 -17.97
CA VAL A 213 3.54 -0.42 -17.98
C VAL A 213 4.20 0.58 -17.04
N ILE A 214 4.83 0.09 -15.98
CA ILE A 214 5.59 0.90 -15.04
C ILE A 214 7.09 0.68 -15.28
N ARG A 215 7.84 1.77 -15.38
CA ARG A 215 9.29 1.78 -15.55
C ARG A 215 9.93 2.37 -14.31
N ILE A 216 10.88 1.65 -13.74
CA ILE A 216 11.54 2.00 -12.48
C ILE A 216 13.04 1.97 -12.74
N VAL A 217 13.72 3.06 -12.43
CA VAL A 217 15.18 3.09 -12.36
C VAL A 217 15.56 3.12 -10.89
N GLY A 218 16.24 2.08 -10.44
CA GLY A 218 16.57 1.96 -9.03
C GLY A 218 17.54 3.04 -8.57
N VAL A 219 17.43 3.40 -7.30
CA VAL A 219 18.26 4.40 -6.62
C VAL A 219 18.96 3.78 -5.41
N GLU A 220 20.11 4.32 -5.05
CA GLU A 220 20.89 3.84 -3.90
C GLU A 220 20.22 4.21 -2.57
N LYS A 221 19.57 5.37 -2.50
CA LYS A 221 19.01 5.92 -1.28
C LYS A 221 17.71 6.67 -1.57
N LEU A 222 16.77 6.55 -0.62
CA LEU A 222 15.56 7.35 -0.54
C LEU A 222 15.69 8.37 0.59
N HIS A 223 14.98 9.50 0.47
CA HIS A 223 15.12 10.68 1.33
C HIS A 223 13.84 10.98 2.09
N LYS A 224 13.91 11.97 2.99
CA LYS A 224 12.74 12.51 3.71
C LYS A 224 11.74 13.12 2.75
N THR A 225 10.47 13.08 3.12
CA THR A 225 9.38 13.79 2.42
C THR A 225 8.27 14.12 3.40
N GLU A 226 7.43 15.08 3.02
CA GLU A 226 6.12 15.33 3.59
C GLU A 226 5.09 15.02 2.51
N TYR A 227 4.10 14.19 2.83
CA TYR A 227 3.18 13.66 1.82
C TYR A 227 1.77 13.51 2.39
N SER A 228 0.79 14.01 1.63
CA SER A 228 -0.62 13.85 1.96
C SER A 228 -1.24 12.75 1.10
N ILE A 229 -1.85 11.76 1.76
CA ILE A 229 -2.52 10.63 1.11
C ILE A 229 -3.73 11.13 0.33
N ILE A 230 -3.97 10.56 -0.86
CA ILE A 230 -5.16 10.88 -1.67
C ILE A 230 -6.45 10.52 -0.94
N PRO A 231 -7.57 11.22 -1.25
CA PRO A 231 -8.89 10.84 -0.75
C PRO A 231 -9.33 9.45 -1.19
N ASP A 232 -10.15 8.77 -0.37
CA ASP A 232 -10.59 7.40 -0.63
C ASP A 232 -11.75 7.34 -1.63
N GLN A 233 -11.46 6.88 -2.84
CA GLN A 233 -12.46 6.67 -3.87
C GLN A 233 -13.53 5.62 -3.51
N ILE A 234 -13.17 4.63 -2.67
CA ILE A 234 -14.08 3.57 -2.25
C ILE A 234 -15.09 4.14 -1.26
N GLU A 235 -14.64 4.98 -0.34
CA GLU A 235 -15.51 5.72 0.57
C GLU A 235 -16.45 6.64 -0.21
N ALA A 236 -15.92 7.43 -1.16
CA ALA A 236 -16.70 8.30 -2.03
C ALA A 236 -17.80 7.53 -2.78
N GLY A 237 -17.43 6.44 -3.45
CA GLY A 237 -18.39 5.58 -4.15
C GLY A 237 -19.45 4.98 -3.22
N THR A 238 -19.07 4.64 -2.00
CA THR A 238 -19.99 4.10 -0.99
C THR A 238 -21.05 5.13 -0.60
N PHE A 239 -20.68 6.38 -0.36
CA PHE A 239 -21.63 7.45 -0.05
C PHE A 239 -22.53 7.81 -1.25
N MET A 240 -21.98 7.81 -2.47
CA MET A 240 -22.77 8.01 -3.69
C MET A 240 -23.83 6.92 -3.86
N LEU A 241 -23.48 5.66 -3.66
CA LEU A 241 -24.41 4.54 -3.69
C LEU A 241 -25.46 4.63 -2.58
N ALA A 242 -25.06 5.04 -1.37
CA ALA A 242 -25.97 5.22 -0.26
C ALA A 242 -27.00 6.34 -0.54
N ALA A 243 -26.58 7.47 -1.13
CA ALA A 243 -27.47 8.54 -1.56
C ALA A 243 -28.49 8.04 -2.60
N ALA A 244 -28.02 7.34 -3.63
CA ALA A 244 -28.88 6.77 -4.67
C ALA A 244 -29.88 5.75 -4.10
N ALA A 245 -29.40 4.83 -3.24
CA ALA A 245 -30.24 3.79 -2.63
C ALA A 245 -31.35 4.34 -1.73
N THR A 246 -31.11 5.48 -1.08
CA THR A 246 -32.05 6.14 -0.18
C THR A 246 -32.89 7.22 -0.86
N LYS A 247 -32.69 7.48 -2.16
CA LYS A 247 -33.26 8.63 -2.90
C LYS A 247 -32.94 9.95 -2.17
N GLY A 248 -31.71 10.05 -1.64
CA GLY A 248 -31.23 11.17 -0.85
C GLY A 248 -30.64 12.28 -1.71
N ASP A 249 -30.22 13.36 -1.03
CA ASP A 249 -29.50 14.51 -1.59
C ASP A 249 -28.22 14.70 -0.77
N VAL A 250 -27.09 14.10 -1.23
CA VAL A 250 -25.80 14.11 -0.52
C VAL A 250 -24.73 14.74 -1.38
N THR A 251 -24.10 15.78 -0.86
CA THR A 251 -22.90 16.37 -1.44
C THR A 251 -21.68 15.64 -0.93
N VAL A 252 -20.94 14.95 -1.81
CA VAL A 252 -19.68 14.27 -1.47
C VAL A 252 -18.53 15.18 -1.85
N LYS A 253 -17.76 15.64 -0.84
CA LYS A 253 -16.64 16.58 -0.99
C LYS A 253 -15.29 15.87 -0.96
N ASN A 254 -14.25 16.54 -1.45
CA ASN A 254 -12.88 16.03 -1.48
C ASN A 254 -12.77 14.71 -2.24
N VAL A 255 -13.37 14.63 -3.43
CA VAL A 255 -13.36 13.42 -4.25
C VAL A 255 -12.29 13.53 -5.32
N ILE A 256 -11.37 12.57 -5.38
CA ILE A 256 -10.57 12.32 -6.58
C ILE A 256 -11.40 11.46 -7.52
N CYS A 257 -11.63 11.96 -8.72
CA CYS A 257 -12.59 11.34 -9.60
C CYS A 257 -12.00 10.16 -10.37
N LEU A 258 -12.36 8.95 -9.99
CA LEU A 258 -12.33 7.79 -10.88
C LEU A 258 -13.64 7.59 -11.64
N LEU A 259 -14.58 8.49 -11.48
CA LEU A 259 -15.87 8.40 -12.17
C LEU A 259 -15.74 8.45 -13.69
N TYR A 260 -14.61 8.95 -14.21
CA TYR A 260 -14.30 8.85 -15.65
C TYR A 260 -14.00 7.42 -16.13
N THR A 261 -13.68 6.49 -15.21
CA THR A 261 -13.40 5.10 -15.54
C THR A 261 -14.52 4.15 -15.17
N SER A 262 -15.51 4.62 -14.44
CA SER A 262 -16.71 3.89 -14.11
C SER A 262 -17.89 4.24 -15.01
N ASP A 263 -17.61 4.78 -16.18
CA ASP A 263 -18.60 4.88 -17.26
C ASP A 263 -18.84 3.46 -17.83
N ALA A 264 -19.39 2.64 -16.95
CA ALA A 264 -19.84 1.29 -17.24
C ALA A 264 -21.26 1.29 -17.78
N ALA A 265 -21.70 2.41 -18.35
CA ALA A 265 -23.03 2.57 -18.90
C ALA A 265 -23.08 2.33 -20.41
N ASP A 266 -21.97 1.87 -21.01
CA ASP A 266 -21.92 1.44 -22.41
C ASP A 266 -22.01 -0.07 -22.55
#